data_a6ca95384a04ed6d1cbaddab8873cc0c
#
_entry.id   a6ca95384a04ed6d1cbaddab8873cc0c
#
_cell.length_a   1.000
_cell.length_b   1.000
_cell.length_c   1.000
_cell.angle_alpha   90.00
_cell.angle_beta   90.00
_cell.angle_gamma   90.00
#
_symmetry.space_group_name_H-M   'P 1'
#
loop_
_entity.id
_entity.type
_entity.pdbx_description
1 polymer ?
#
loop_
_entity_poly.entity_id
_entity_poly.type
_entity_poly.pdbx_seq_one_letter_code
_entity_poly.pdbx_strand_id
1 'polypeptide(L)'
;KMADKLMLPQAIKDFISTHHGKSKTKYFYNSYKNEFPDFKINEDSFTYPGPNPFTKETGILMMADAVEAASRSLKEYTEESISKLVNNIIDSQIADGLFKNTPLSFRDVETIKNVFIEKLKTMYHTRISYPELKEDPHRKPDQTKQQ
;
A
#
# COMPACT_ATOMS: atom_id res chain seq x y z
N LYS A 1 -8.90 5.98 -22.37
CA LYS A 1 -8.31 6.23 -23.73
C LYS A 1 -7.38 5.10 -24.20
N MET A 2 -6.31 4.72 -23.46
CA MET A 2 -5.45 3.58 -23.88
C MET A 2 -6.15 2.24 -23.65
N ALA A 3 -6.77 2.04 -22.49
CA ALA A 3 -7.53 0.84 -22.14
C ALA A 3 -8.68 0.53 -23.13
N ASP A 4 -9.30 1.58 -23.68
CA ASP A 4 -10.34 1.43 -24.71
C ASP A 4 -9.76 0.99 -26.04
N LYS A 5 -8.62 1.54 -26.44
CA LYS A 5 -7.91 1.12 -27.67
C LYS A 5 -7.46 -0.34 -27.59
N LEU A 6 -7.11 -0.81 -26.40
CA LEU A 6 -6.69 -2.20 -26.15
C LEU A 6 -7.89 -3.13 -25.88
N MET A 7 -9.12 -2.64 -25.97
CA MET A 7 -10.38 -3.40 -25.74
C MET A 7 -10.36 -4.18 -24.41
N LEU A 8 -9.79 -3.59 -23.35
CA LEU A 8 -9.75 -4.25 -22.05
C LEU A 8 -11.16 -4.46 -21.48
N PRO A 9 -11.40 -5.56 -20.73
CA PRO A 9 -12.65 -5.78 -20.03
C PRO A 9 -13.03 -4.59 -19.14
N GLN A 10 -14.35 -4.33 -18.98
CA GLN A 10 -14.83 -3.19 -18.20
C GLN A 10 -14.31 -3.21 -16.76
N ALA A 11 -14.27 -4.37 -16.10
CA ALA A 11 -13.73 -4.49 -14.75
C ALA A 11 -12.28 -3.98 -14.64
N ILE A 12 -11.43 -4.26 -15.62
CA ILE A 12 -10.05 -3.76 -15.65
C ILE A 12 -10.02 -2.23 -15.84
N LYS A 13 -10.90 -1.69 -16.69
CA LYS A 13 -11.03 -0.24 -16.87
C LYS A 13 -11.48 0.45 -15.58
N ASP A 14 -12.40 -0.18 -14.84
CA ASP A 14 -12.89 0.32 -13.57
C ASP A 14 -11.75 0.38 -12.53
N PHE A 15 -10.93 -0.67 -12.42
CA PHE A 15 -9.73 -0.66 -11.58
C PHE A 15 -8.77 0.47 -11.98
N ILE A 16 -8.44 0.61 -13.25
CA ILE A 16 -7.55 1.67 -13.75
C ILE A 16 -8.07 3.06 -13.41
N SER A 17 -9.37 3.28 -13.47
CA SER A 17 -9.95 4.62 -13.24
C SER A 17 -10.14 4.96 -11.77
N THR A 18 -10.29 3.97 -10.90
CA THR A 18 -10.72 4.17 -9.50
C THR A 18 -9.63 3.98 -8.46
N HIS A 19 -8.48 3.33 -8.77
CA HIS A 19 -7.49 2.96 -7.76
C HIS A 19 -6.88 4.13 -6.98
N HIS A 20 -6.87 5.33 -7.55
CA HIS A 20 -6.53 6.55 -6.84
C HIS A 20 -7.75 7.37 -6.40
N GLY A 21 -8.93 7.11 -6.97
CA GLY A 21 -10.15 7.84 -6.69
C GLY A 21 -9.99 9.36 -6.85
N LYS A 22 -10.51 10.10 -5.89
CA LYS A 22 -10.30 11.54 -5.70
C LYS A 22 -9.37 11.82 -4.53
N SER A 23 -8.38 10.97 -4.30
CA SER A 23 -7.40 11.18 -3.24
C SER A 23 -6.47 12.36 -3.58
N LYS A 24 -5.92 12.98 -2.53
CA LYS A 24 -4.92 14.04 -2.68
C LYS A 24 -3.53 13.43 -2.83
N THR A 25 -2.71 14.02 -3.70
CA THR A 25 -1.27 13.74 -3.79
C THR A 25 -0.55 14.40 -2.62
N LYS A 26 -0.73 13.84 -1.40
CA LYS A 26 -0.31 14.45 -0.12
C LYS A 26 1.16 14.87 -0.10
N TYR A 27 2.05 14.07 -0.69
CA TYR A 27 3.47 14.40 -0.77
C TYR A 27 3.70 15.71 -1.53
N PHE A 28 3.18 15.85 -2.73
CA PHE A 28 3.37 17.05 -3.56
C PHE A 28 2.64 18.25 -2.97
N TYR A 29 1.45 18.06 -2.41
CA TYR A 29 0.72 19.10 -1.72
C TYR A 29 1.50 19.65 -0.53
N ASN A 30 2.01 18.78 0.34
CA ASN A 30 2.77 19.19 1.51
C ASN A 30 4.10 19.85 1.12
N SER A 31 4.82 19.30 0.13
CA SER A 31 6.06 19.91 -0.38
C SER A 31 5.81 21.31 -0.91
N TYR A 32 4.78 21.48 -1.73
CA TYR A 32 4.42 22.81 -2.27
C TYR A 32 4.01 23.79 -1.16
N LYS A 33 3.21 23.35 -0.19
CA LYS A 33 2.77 24.17 0.93
C LYS A 33 3.94 24.61 1.83
N ASN A 34 4.92 23.73 2.04
CA ASN A 34 6.10 24.06 2.83
C ASN A 34 7.02 25.04 2.11
N GLU A 35 7.11 24.95 0.78
CA GLU A 35 7.94 25.83 -0.03
C GLU A 35 7.28 27.22 -0.22
N PHE A 36 5.95 27.24 -0.30
CA PHE A 36 5.16 28.44 -0.56
C PHE A 36 4.04 28.65 0.49
N PRO A 37 4.35 28.91 1.77
CA PRO A 37 3.38 28.93 2.86
C PRO A 37 2.30 30.00 2.71
N ASP A 38 2.65 31.14 2.07
CA ASP A 38 1.76 32.32 1.91
C ASP A 38 0.91 32.27 0.63
N PHE A 39 1.17 31.28 -0.25
CA PHE A 39 0.40 31.16 -1.48
C PHE A 39 -0.91 30.38 -1.25
N LYS A 40 -1.99 30.92 -1.83
CA LYS A 40 -3.28 30.20 -1.86
C LYS A 40 -3.19 29.02 -2.81
N ILE A 41 -3.21 27.83 -2.24
CA ILE A 41 -3.09 26.59 -3.00
C ILE A 41 -4.43 26.24 -3.63
N ASN A 42 -4.42 25.97 -4.93
CA ASN A 42 -5.56 25.31 -5.57
C ASN A 42 -5.47 23.80 -5.29
N GLU A 43 -6.25 23.33 -4.34
CA GLU A 43 -6.27 21.90 -3.92
C GLU A 43 -6.65 20.95 -5.05
N ASP A 44 -7.45 21.39 -6.02
CA ASP A 44 -7.85 20.58 -7.17
C ASP A 44 -6.65 20.14 -8.02
N SER A 45 -5.61 20.98 -8.08
CA SER A 45 -4.36 20.66 -8.79
C SER A 45 -3.59 19.50 -8.18
N PHE A 46 -3.87 19.18 -6.92
CA PHE A 46 -3.24 18.09 -6.16
C PHE A 46 -4.20 16.92 -5.88
N THR A 47 -5.34 16.90 -6.58
CA THR A 47 -6.39 15.89 -6.41
C THR A 47 -6.51 15.05 -7.68
N TYR A 48 -6.53 13.74 -7.54
CA TYR A 48 -6.79 12.87 -8.68
C TYR A 48 -8.20 13.09 -9.23
N PRO A 49 -8.40 12.96 -10.55
CA PRO A 49 -9.69 13.27 -11.19
C PRO A 49 -10.82 12.29 -10.83
N GLY A 50 -10.50 11.16 -10.26
CA GLY A 50 -11.46 10.11 -9.93
C GLY A 50 -11.89 9.27 -11.14
N PRO A 51 -12.99 8.54 -11.06
CA PRO A 51 -13.98 8.52 -9.97
C PRO A 51 -13.51 7.76 -8.71
N ASN A 52 -14.21 7.98 -7.58
CA ASN A 52 -14.05 7.16 -6.40
C ASN A 52 -14.53 5.73 -6.65
N PRO A 53 -14.02 4.73 -5.90
CA PRO A 53 -14.47 3.35 -6.00
C PRO A 53 -15.98 3.21 -5.77
N PHE A 54 -16.61 2.30 -6.50
CA PHE A 54 -18.06 2.06 -6.45
C PHE A 54 -18.42 0.57 -6.32
N THR A 55 -17.44 -0.34 -6.35
CA THR A 55 -17.60 -1.76 -5.99
C THR A 55 -16.69 -2.13 -4.83
N LYS A 56 -16.95 -3.26 -4.15
CA LYS A 56 -16.07 -3.76 -3.10
C LYS A 56 -14.65 -3.99 -3.62
N GLU A 57 -14.53 -4.60 -4.79
CA GLU A 57 -13.28 -4.94 -5.43
C GLU A 57 -12.43 -3.69 -5.74
N THR A 58 -13.06 -2.66 -6.32
CA THR A 58 -12.36 -1.40 -6.62
C THR A 58 -11.95 -0.66 -5.34
N GLY A 59 -12.77 -0.73 -4.28
CA GLY A 59 -12.45 -0.18 -2.97
C GLY A 59 -11.27 -0.89 -2.31
N ILE A 60 -11.27 -2.22 -2.34
CA ILE A 60 -10.19 -3.05 -1.79
C ILE A 60 -8.88 -2.76 -2.54
N LEU A 61 -8.92 -2.64 -3.88
CA LEU A 61 -7.72 -2.33 -4.66
C LEU A 61 -7.14 -0.95 -4.29
N MET A 62 -7.99 0.06 -4.13
CA MET A 62 -7.54 1.40 -3.70
C MET A 62 -6.87 1.37 -2.32
N MET A 63 -7.43 0.62 -1.36
CA MET A 63 -6.83 0.42 -0.05
C MET A 63 -5.48 -0.30 -0.15
N ALA A 64 -5.42 -1.37 -0.96
CA ALA A 64 -4.23 -2.19 -1.13
C ALA A 64 -3.07 -1.41 -1.75
N ASP A 65 -3.34 -0.62 -2.81
CA ASP A 65 -2.35 0.22 -3.47
C ASP A 65 -1.75 1.25 -2.50
N ALA A 66 -2.60 1.95 -1.75
CA ALA A 66 -2.16 2.94 -0.78
C ALA A 66 -1.34 2.33 0.37
N VAL A 67 -1.78 1.19 0.91
CA VAL A 67 -1.09 0.47 1.98
C VAL A 67 0.26 -0.08 1.49
N GLU A 68 0.30 -0.66 0.29
CA GLU A 68 1.54 -1.18 -0.30
C GLU A 68 2.56 -0.06 -0.53
N ALA A 69 2.13 1.04 -1.15
CA ALA A 69 3.00 2.19 -1.39
C ALA A 69 3.57 2.78 -0.09
N ALA A 70 2.72 2.95 0.93
CA ALA A 70 3.14 3.48 2.23
C ALA A 70 4.06 2.51 2.99
N SER A 71 3.85 1.20 2.85
CA SER A 71 4.67 0.19 3.53
C SER A 71 6.14 0.22 3.16
N ARG A 72 6.46 0.69 1.95
CA ARG A 72 7.86 0.85 1.48
C ARG A 72 8.65 1.90 2.27
N SER A 73 7.96 2.80 2.96
CA SER A 73 8.55 3.88 3.76
C SER A 73 8.74 3.50 5.24
N LEU A 74 8.31 2.30 5.66
CA LEU A 74 8.53 1.83 7.02
C LEU A 74 10.03 1.61 7.27
N LYS A 75 10.50 2.10 8.41
CA LYS A 75 11.88 1.89 8.85
C LYS A 75 12.07 0.50 9.47
N GLU A 76 11.02 0.01 10.13
CA GLU A 76 10.98 -1.28 10.81
C GLU A 76 9.67 -1.97 10.50
N TYR A 77 9.74 -3.28 10.26
CA TYR A 77 8.58 -4.10 9.90
C TYR A 77 8.11 -4.95 11.09
N THR A 78 7.82 -4.28 12.20
CA THR A 78 7.22 -4.91 13.39
C THR A 78 5.71 -5.05 13.19
N GLU A 79 5.08 -5.95 13.94
CA GLU A 79 3.62 -6.12 13.91
C GLU A 79 2.91 -4.81 14.29
N GLU A 80 3.45 -4.08 15.26
CA GLU A 80 2.91 -2.80 15.69
C GLU A 80 3.01 -1.73 14.59
N SER A 81 4.18 -1.59 13.95
CA SER A 81 4.38 -0.59 12.88
C SER A 81 3.51 -0.88 11.66
N ILE A 82 3.39 -2.15 11.27
CA ILE A 82 2.52 -2.59 10.17
C ILE A 82 1.06 -2.34 10.49
N SER A 83 0.59 -2.74 11.68
CA SER A 83 -0.79 -2.53 12.12
C SER A 83 -1.15 -1.06 12.16
N LYS A 84 -0.28 -0.23 12.74
CA LYS A 84 -0.48 1.22 12.78
C LYS A 84 -0.55 1.84 11.39
N LEU A 85 0.32 1.42 10.47
CA LEU A 85 0.31 1.89 9.09
C LEU A 85 -1.02 1.57 8.41
N VAL A 86 -1.44 0.30 8.44
CA VAL A 86 -2.67 -0.17 7.76
C VAL A 86 -3.89 0.57 8.30
N ASN A 87 -4.02 0.68 9.63
CA ASN A 87 -5.12 1.40 10.24
C ASN A 87 -5.13 2.88 9.83
N ASN A 88 -4.01 3.58 9.96
CA ASN A 88 -3.93 5.00 9.62
C ASN A 88 -4.28 5.28 8.15
N ILE A 89 -3.82 4.46 7.22
CA ILE A 89 -4.10 4.65 5.79
C ILE A 89 -5.58 4.45 5.48
N ILE A 90 -6.16 3.32 5.93
CA ILE A 90 -7.55 2.98 5.63
C ILE A 90 -8.50 3.95 6.33
N ASP A 91 -8.26 4.28 7.60
CA ASP A 91 -9.11 5.22 8.34
C ASP A 91 -9.04 6.63 7.76
N SER A 92 -7.86 7.08 7.30
CA SER A 92 -7.73 8.35 6.58
C SER A 92 -8.54 8.36 5.28
N GLN A 93 -8.50 7.29 4.48
CA GLN A 93 -9.26 7.18 3.24
C GLN A 93 -10.78 7.20 3.50
N ILE A 94 -11.23 6.55 4.57
CA ILE A 94 -12.64 6.55 4.99
C ILE A 94 -13.04 7.96 5.45
N ALA A 95 -12.24 8.61 6.28
CA ALA A 95 -12.48 9.97 6.77
C ALA A 95 -12.52 11.00 5.63
N ASP A 96 -11.66 10.83 4.62
CA ASP A 96 -11.65 11.66 3.40
C ASP A 96 -12.87 11.38 2.49
N GLY A 97 -13.74 10.41 2.85
CA GLY A 97 -14.99 10.10 2.15
C GLY A 97 -14.79 9.40 0.81
N LEU A 98 -13.64 8.76 0.59
CA LEU A 98 -13.31 8.13 -0.69
C LEU A 98 -14.18 6.90 -0.99
N PHE A 99 -14.75 6.26 0.04
CA PHE A 99 -15.58 5.06 -0.08
C PHE A 99 -17.09 5.30 0.07
N LYS A 100 -17.55 6.55 -0.08
CA LYS A 100 -18.99 6.88 0.05
C LYS A 100 -19.91 6.10 -0.88
N ASN A 101 -19.40 5.73 -2.06
CA ASN A 101 -20.13 4.98 -3.06
C ASN A 101 -19.77 3.48 -3.09
N THR A 102 -18.93 3.03 -2.18
CA THR A 102 -18.48 1.64 -2.10
C THR A 102 -19.33 0.89 -1.08
N PRO A 103 -19.97 -0.24 -1.45
CA PRO A 103 -20.87 -0.98 -0.54
C PRO A 103 -20.07 -1.82 0.47
N LEU A 104 -19.19 -1.19 1.26
CA LEU A 104 -18.42 -1.81 2.34
C LEU A 104 -19.14 -1.64 3.67
N SER A 105 -19.28 -2.73 4.42
CA SER A 105 -19.68 -2.69 5.81
C SER A 105 -18.46 -2.44 6.72
N PHE A 106 -18.68 -2.01 7.95
CA PHE A 106 -17.62 -1.91 8.96
C PHE A 106 -16.91 -3.25 9.17
N ARG A 107 -17.65 -4.35 9.11
CA ARG A 107 -17.09 -5.70 9.21
C ARG A 107 -16.16 -6.03 8.04
N ASP A 108 -16.52 -5.62 6.82
CA ASP A 108 -15.65 -5.79 5.66
C ASP A 108 -14.35 -5.03 5.87
N VAL A 109 -14.40 -3.78 6.36
CA VAL A 109 -13.23 -2.95 6.62
C VAL A 109 -12.29 -3.60 7.64
N GLU A 110 -12.81 -4.11 8.75
CA GLU A 110 -12.00 -4.82 9.74
C GLU A 110 -11.34 -6.09 9.17
N THR A 111 -12.08 -6.84 8.36
CA THR A 111 -11.55 -8.03 7.67
C THR A 111 -10.41 -7.64 6.72
N ILE A 112 -10.60 -6.58 5.92
CA ILE A 112 -9.58 -6.07 4.98
C ILE A 112 -8.32 -5.66 5.73
N LYS A 113 -8.45 -4.89 6.82
CA LYS A 113 -7.32 -4.47 7.64
C LYS A 113 -6.51 -5.66 8.14
N ASN A 114 -7.18 -6.66 8.72
CA ASN A 114 -6.52 -7.85 9.24
C ASN A 114 -5.81 -8.64 8.14
N VAL A 115 -6.44 -8.82 6.98
CA VAL A 115 -5.80 -9.49 5.83
C VAL A 115 -4.56 -8.75 5.35
N PHE A 116 -4.61 -7.42 5.27
CA PHE A 116 -3.46 -6.62 4.83
C PHE A 116 -2.30 -6.68 5.84
N ILE A 117 -2.60 -6.63 7.15
CA ILE A 117 -1.59 -6.78 8.20
C ILE A 117 -0.88 -8.12 8.05
N GLU A 118 -1.62 -9.22 7.96
CA GLU A 118 -1.04 -10.55 7.82
C GLU A 118 -0.24 -10.73 6.51
N LYS A 119 -0.73 -10.15 5.40
CA LYS A 119 -0.01 -10.20 4.13
C LYS A 119 1.29 -9.41 4.17
N LEU A 120 1.30 -8.22 4.75
CA LEU A 120 2.53 -7.43 4.92
C LEU A 120 3.52 -8.12 5.85
N LYS A 121 3.07 -8.69 6.97
CA LYS A 121 3.92 -9.50 7.85
C LYS A 121 4.61 -10.62 7.05
N THR A 122 3.85 -11.38 6.27
CA THR A 122 4.39 -12.45 5.44
C THR A 122 5.39 -11.93 4.40
N MET A 123 5.06 -10.85 3.70
CA MET A 123 5.94 -10.25 2.68
C MET A 123 7.29 -9.83 3.24
N TYR A 124 7.30 -9.23 4.42
CA TYR A 124 8.52 -8.70 5.00
C TYR A 124 9.29 -9.72 5.83
N HIS A 125 8.64 -10.73 6.42
CA HIS A 125 9.33 -11.87 7.02
C HIS A 125 10.17 -12.66 6.02
N THR A 126 9.70 -12.80 4.80
CA THR A 126 10.45 -13.50 3.72
C THR A 126 11.68 -12.70 3.25
N ARG A 127 11.77 -11.41 3.61
CA ARG A 127 12.90 -10.54 3.26
C ARG A 127 13.98 -10.43 4.35
N ILE A 128 13.77 -11.02 5.51
CA ILE A 128 14.83 -11.15 6.53
C ILE A 128 15.77 -12.24 6.02
N SER A 129 16.87 -11.83 5.37
CA SER A 129 17.97 -12.76 5.10
C SER A 129 18.49 -13.28 6.43
N TYR A 130 18.36 -14.59 6.64
CA TYR A 130 19.06 -15.23 7.75
C TYR A 130 20.54 -14.92 7.61
N PRO A 131 21.22 -14.44 8.67
CA PRO A 131 22.66 -14.25 8.62
C PRO A 131 23.29 -15.60 8.29
N GLU A 132 24.12 -15.62 7.25
CA GLU A 132 24.92 -16.81 6.93
C GLU A 132 25.76 -17.15 8.17
N LEU A 133 25.72 -18.43 8.56
CA LEU A 133 26.60 -18.93 9.60
C LEU A 133 28.04 -18.66 9.14
N LYS A 134 28.72 -17.76 9.85
CA LYS A 134 30.17 -17.58 9.61
C LYS A 134 30.84 -18.94 9.81
N GLU A 135 31.49 -19.44 8.77
CA GLU A 135 32.28 -20.65 8.91
C GLU A 135 33.26 -20.48 10.08
N ASP A 136 33.25 -21.46 10.97
CA ASP A 136 34.17 -21.50 12.09
C ASP A 136 35.60 -21.63 11.53
N PRO A 137 36.49 -20.62 11.68
CA PRO A 137 37.83 -20.68 11.17
C PRO A 137 38.70 -21.78 11.81
N HIS A 138 38.16 -22.48 12.82
CA HIS A 138 38.83 -23.58 13.53
C HIS A 138 38.27 -24.97 13.16
N ARG A 139 37.32 -25.08 12.22
CA ARG A 139 36.82 -26.37 11.73
C ARG A 139 37.87 -27.02 10.85
N LYS A 140 38.62 -27.97 11.42
CA LYS A 140 39.55 -28.83 10.66
C LYS A 140 38.76 -29.65 9.62
N PRO A 141 39.26 -29.80 8.37
CA PRO A 141 38.62 -30.64 7.37
C PRO A 141 38.54 -32.07 7.86
N ASP A 142 37.35 -32.66 7.74
CA ASP A 142 37.08 -34.04 8.08
C ASP A 142 37.88 -34.99 7.16
N GLN A 143 38.88 -35.65 7.70
CA GLN A 143 39.78 -36.57 6.99
C GLN A 143 39.19 -37.98 6.83
N THR A 144 37.88 -38.09 6.66
CA THR A 144 37.23 -39.44 6.51
C THR A 144 36.61 -39.61 5.13
N LYS A 145 37.46 -39.62 4.08
CA LYS A 145 37.13 -40.27 2.79
C LYS A 145 38.41 -40.64 2.05
N GLN A 146 39.08 -41.67 2.51
CA GLN A 146 39.95 -42.55 1.71
C GLN A 146 39.93 -43.92 2.32
N GLN A 147 39.04 -44.77 1.84
CA GLN A 147 39.23 -46.21 1.64
C GLN A 147 38.11 -46.71 0.73
#